data_392b09fc988183e923a226a2a4e56beb
#
_entry.id   392b09fc988183e923a226a2a4e56beb
#
_cell.length_a   1.000
_cell.length_b   1.000
_cell.length_c   1.000
_cell.angle_alpha   90.00
_cell.angle_beta   90.00
_cell.angle_gamma   90.00
#
_symmetry.space_group_name_H-M   'P 1'
#
loop_
_entity.id
_entity.type
_entity.pdbx_description
1 polymer ?
#
loop_
_entity_poly.entity_id
_entity_poly.type
_entity_poly.pdbx_seq_one_letter_code
_entity_poly.pdbx_strand_id
1 'polypeptide(L)'
;PCQESAAAFEHERSTKLPANLECDQRAKSALASGNMADTRTGQTLPVESLLASGYGTECKMPSSSERKHCKSFATETDGSPAPCTIEDHAVVFSHRTALQIASAIALGQCRRIRTPVELANVAPERKGVERAVEELRDATPNLFVTRPAHYLVGSRAFKQRTERHAPHHVAATMPSSSILRLSGDSYCCSPALAFVQSVASMGDVGCIESKIAMLELGWELCGTYRTKKTAHQTVYDAPQLTTVRTIKDFVRKNGGMHGINKVRRLLPYLVDNSASPRETKLALLLMLPCRFGGYGFGMPVLNREISATQGARALARKGSFRGDIVWPRAKLDVEYQSREQHSGEQSRIEDSRRTNALTLMGWNVVEITNAELDDLAAMDQIARTIRSALKAHTGNNINDYARRKAELRQALGLPT
;
A
#
# COMPACT_ATOMS: atom_id res chain seq x y z
N PRO A 1 -29.40 2.46 8.45
CA PRO A 1 -28.69 2.79 7.19
C PRO A 1 -27.23 2.27 7.13
N CYS A 2 -26.63 1.90 8.27
CA CYS A 2 -25.27 1.34 8.30
C CYS A 2 -25.22 -0.19 8.21
N GLN A 3 -26.32 -0.89 8.49
CA GLN A 3 -26.35 -2.35 8.52
C GLN A 3 -26.43 -3.02 7.14
N GLU A 4 -27.05 -2.41 6.16
CA GLU A 4 -27.19 -3.00 4.81
C GLU A 4 -25.90 -3.00 3.97
N SER A 5 -24.94 -2.15 4.27
CA SER A 5 -23.63 -2.16 3.59
C SER A 5 -22.66 -3.23 4.12
N ALA A 6 -22.87 -3.74 5.33
CA ALA A 6 -22.03 -4.77 5.95
C ALA A 6 -22.44 -6.20 5.47
N ALA A 7 -23.72 -6.44 5.20
CA ALA A 7 -24.23 -7.75 4.82
C ALA A 7 -23.71 -8.29 3.48
N ALA A 8 -23.26 -7.43 2.57
CA ALA A 8 -22.66 -7.85 1.30
C ALA A 8 -21.22 -8.40 1.45
N PHE A 9 -20.65 -8.37 2.66
CA PHE A 9 -19.27 -8.78 2.94
C PHE A 9 -19.14 -10.11 3.70
N GLU A 10 -20.25 -10.65 4.26
CA GLU A 10 -20.21 -11.83 5.15
C GLU A 10 -20.64 -13.17 4.52
N HIS A 11 -21.11 -13.20 3.27
CA HIS A 11 -21.73 -14.42 2.70
C HIS A 11 -20.77 -15.41 2.01
N GLU A 12 -19.44 -15.30 2.22
CA GLU A 12 -18.45 -16.28 1.70
C GLU A 12 -17.68 -17.05 2.80
N ARG A 13 -18.25 -17.21 3.99
CA ARG A 13 -17.60 -17.98 5.06
C ARG A 13 -18.30 -19.31 5.33
N SER A 14 -18.46 -20.18 4.37
CA SER A 14 -18.67 -21.62 4.69
C SER A 14 -18.60 -22.47 3.44
N THR A 15 -17.42 -23.02 3.11
CA THR A 15 -17.33 -24.33 2.48
C THR A 15 -16.03 -25.00 2.91
N LYS A 16 -16.20 -26.26 3.36
CA LYS A 16 -15.20 -27.17 3.92
C LYS A 16 -14.04 -27.44 2.94
N LEU A 17 -12.81 -27.48 3.47
CA LEU A 17 -11.61 -27.99 2.82
C LEU A 17 -11.68 -29.51 2.61
N PRO A 18 -11.22 -30.04 1.46
CA PRO A 18 -10.77 -31.43 1.38
C PRO A 18 -9.26 -31.50 1.71
N ALA A 19 -8.93 -32.48 2.55
CA ALA A 19 -7.56 -32.89 2.84
C ALA A 19 -6.92 -33.49 1.57
N ASN A 20 -5.74 -32.99 1.19
CA ASN A 20 -4.64 -33.68 0.54
C ASN A 20 -3.75 -32.68 -0.18
N LEU A 21 -2.60 -32.37 0.42
CA LEU A 21 -1.41 -31.86 -0.26
C LEU A 21 -0.19 -31.96 0.69
N GLU A 22 0.21 -33.20 0.97
CA GLU A 22 1.59 -33.52 1.26
C GLU A 22 2.27 -33.78 -0.08
N CYS A 23 3.02 -32.86 -0.58
CA CYS A 23 4.17 -33.03 -1.48
C CYS A 23 4.63 -31.64 -1.96
N ASP A 24 5.61 -31.05 -1.31
CA ASP A 24 6.67 -30.25 -1.94
C ASP A 24 7.56 -29.51 -0.92
N GLN A 25 8.12 -30.26 0.03
CA GLN A 25 9.13 -29.71 0.95
C GLN A 25 10.59 -30.00 0.55
N ARG A 26 10.84 -30.59 -0.62
CA ARG A 26 12.21 -30.94 -1.04
C ARG A 26 12.90 -29.95 -2.00
N ALA A 27 12.21 -28.94 -2.50
CA ALA A 27 12.79 -27.99 -3.47
C ALA A 27 13.37 -26.69 -2.87
N LYS A 28 13.19 -26.42 -1.58
CA LYS A 28 13.64 -25.16 -0.95
C LYS A 28 14.94 -25.26 -0.14
N SER A 29 15.54 -26.43 0.04
CA SER A 29 16.79 -26.58 0.79
C SER A 29 18.07 -26.56 -0.07
N ALA A 30 17.95 -26.48 -1.40
CA ALA A 30 19.10 -26.51 -2.31
C ALA A 30 19.66 -25.16 -2.74
N LEU A 31 19.05 -24.05 -2.31
CA LEU A 31 19.48 -22.69 -2.69
C LEU A 31 20.17 -21.89 -1.56
N ALA A 32 20.37 -22.51 -0.39
CA ALA A 32 20.99 -21.85 0.77
C ALA A 32 22.44 -22.26 1.04
N SER A 33 23.06 -23.11 0.23
CA SER A 33 24.49 -23.45 0.37
C SER A 33 25.19 -23.22 -0.96
N GLY A 34 25.73 -22.02 -1.13
CA GLY A 34 26.56 -21.64 -2.27
C GLY A 34 27.91 -22.37 -2.26
N ASN A 35 27.95 -23.63 -2.66
CA ASN A 35 29.16 -24.32 -3.05
C ASN A 35 28.77 -25.49 -3.97
N MET A 36 28.83 -25.27 -5.28
CA MET A 36 28.94 -26.32 -6.24
C MET A 36 30.41 -26.44 -6.66
N ALA A 37 31.09 -27.47 -6.20
CA ALA A 37 32.41 -27.82 -6.66
C ALA A 37 32.27 -28.58 -7.99
N ASP A 38 32.88 -28.05 -9.04
CA ASP A 38 33.07 -28.78 -10.30
C ASP A 38 34.23 -29.78 -10.11
N THR A 39 33.93 -31.06 -10.23
CA THR A 39 34.87 -32.19 -9.98
C THR A 39 35.83 -32.45 -11.13
N ARG A 40 36.12 -31.54 -12.04
CA ARG A 40 37.02 -31.80 -13.16
C ARG A 40 38.32 -30.99 -13.22
N THR A 41 38.52 -29.91 -12.46
CA THR A 41 39.78 -29.14 -12.64
C THR A 41 40.38 -28.49 -11.42
N GLY A 42 39.97 -28.71 -10.20
CA GLY A 42 40.75 -28.37 -9.01
C GLY A 42 41.23 -26.90 -8.84
N GLN A 43 40.65 -25.91 -9.54
CA GLN A 43 41.03 -24.51 -9.42
C GLN A 43 39.82 -23.63 -9.05
N THR A 44 39.90 -22.98 -7.90
CA THR A 44 38.97 -21.96 -7.45
C THR A 44 39.32 -20.61 -8.11
N LEU A 45 38.42 -20.02 -8.87
CA LEU A 45 38.53 -18.66 -9.41
C LEU A 45 37.67 -17.68 -8.59
N PRO A 46 38.10 -16.42 -8.42
CA PRO A 46 37.36 -15.39 -7.68
C PRO A 46 36.10 -14.92 -8.42
N VAL A 47 35.06 -14.56 -7.68
CA VAL A 47 33.70 -14.23 -8.13
C VAL A 47 33.59 -12.91 -8.95
N GLU A 48 34.65 -12.17 -9.17
CA GLU A 48 34.59 -10.86 -9.83
C GLU A 48 34.65 -10.86 -11.37
N SER A 49 34.78 -12.04 -12.04
CA SER A 49 34.95 -12.07 -13.50
C SER A 49 33.70 -12.48 -14.30
N LEU A 50 32.52 -12.61 -13.70
CA LEU A 50 31.31 -13.12 -14.39
C LEU A 50 30.29 -12.02 -14.76
N LEU A 51 30.63 -10.75 -14.63
CA LEU A 51 29.78 -9.61 -15.02
C LEU A 51 30.13 -8.97 -16.37
N ALA A 52 30.99 -9.57 -17.16
CA ALA A 52 31.42 -9.02 -18.43
C ALA A 52 31.27 -10.01 -19.58
N SER A 53 30.07 -10.55 -19.83
CA SER A 53 29.78 -11.15 -21.14
C SER A 53 28.31 -10.92 -21.48
N GLY A 54 28.14 -10.06 -22.43
CA GLY A 54 26.97 -9.46 -22.98
C GLY A 54 25.89 -10.41 -23.48
N TYR A 55 24.67 -10.02 -23.21
CA TYR A 55 23.60 -10.18 -24.16
C TYR A 55 23.13 -8.79 -24.58
N GLY A 56 23.81 -8.28 -25.61
CA GLY A 56 23.31 -7.17 -26.40
C GLY A 56 22.15 -7.66 -27.25
N THR A 57 20.94 -7.37 -26.82
CA THR A 57 19.83 -7.21 -27.76
C THR A 57 19.61 -5.72 -27.91
N GLU A 58 20.13 -5.16 -29.01
CA GLU A 58 19.82 -3.83 -29.48
C GLU A 58 18.31 -3.69 -29.65
N CYS A 59 17.66 -2.99 -28.72
CA CYS A 59 16.34 -2.43 -28.92
C CYS A 59 16.49 -1.29 -29.94
N LYS A 60 16.18 -1.55 -31.23
CA LYS A 60 16.11 -0.55 -32.27
C LYS A 60 15.13 0.53 -31.84
N MET A 61 15.63 1.73 -31.70
CA MET A 61 14.82 2.94 -31.57
C MET A 61 13.91 3.08 -32.80
N PRO A 62 12.62 3.32 -32.64
CA PRO A 62 11.76 3.57 -33.80
C PRO A 62 12.18 4.86 -34.51
N SER A 63 12.16 4.80 -35.85
CA SER A 63 12.59 5.85 -36.74
C SER A 63 11.73 7.14 -36.60
N SER A 64 12.30 8.25 -37.04
CA SER A 64 11.80 9.61 -36.92
C SER A 64 10.42 9.90 -37.55
N SER A 65 9.72 8.91 -38.10
CA SER A 65 8.41 9.07 -38.74
C SER A 65 7.20 8.97 -37.81
N GLU A 66 7.35 8.43 -36.60
CA GLU A 66 6.23 8.30 -35.63
C GLU A 66 6.01 9.54 -34.73
N ARG A 67 6.73 10.63 -34.96
CA ARG A 67 6.60 11.87 -34.18
C ARG A 67 5.52 12.84 -34.68
N LYS A 68 4.69 12.43 -35.60
CA LYS A 68 3.71 13.35 -36.21
C LYS A 68 2.28 12.96 -35.87
N HIS A 69 1.86 13.04 -34.63
CA HIS A 69 0.44 13.17 -34.28
C HIS A 69 0.24 13.77 -32.90
N CYS A 70 0.90 14.90 -32.65
CA CYS A 70 0.48 15.82 -31.60
C CYS A 70 0.46 17.22 -32.28
N LYS A 71 -0.64 17.57 -32.95
CA LYS A 71 -0.85 18.93 -33.42
C LYS A 71 -1.14 19.82 -32.21
N SER A 72 -0.17 20.62 -31.82
CA SER A 72 -0.36 21.75 -30.95
C SER A 72 -1.13 22.84 -31.65
N PHE A 73 -2.37 23.07 -31.29
CA PHE A 73 -3.02 24.36 -31.49
C PHE A 73 -2.66 25.23 -30.28
N ALA A 74 -1.77 26.17 -30.50
CA ALA A 74 -1.49 27.22 -29.55
C ALA A 74 -2.57 28.30 -29.69
N THR A 75 -3.39 28.45 -28.65
CA THR A 75 -4.07 29.72 -28.33
C THR A 75 -3.53 30.20 -27.01
N GLU A 76 -2.80 31.30 -27.06
CA GLU A 76 -2.29 32.01 -25.89
C GLU A 76 -3.45 32.57 -25.08
N THR A 77 -3.72 31.96 -23.92
CA THR A 77 -4.31 32.60 -22.74
C THR A 77 -3.90 31.78 -21.53
N ASP A 78 -3.16 32.43 -20.64
CA ASP A 78 -2.85 31.94 -19.30
C ASP A 78 -1.88 30.72 -19.20
N GLY A 79 -0.64 30.84 -19.62
CA GLY A 79 0.55 30.01 -19.23
C GLY A 79 0.40 28.50 -18.90
N SER A 80 -0.80 27.96 -18.89
CA SER A 80 -1.08 26.55 -18.62
C SER A 80 -0.94 25.72 -19.90
N PRO A 81 -0.22 24.58 -19.85
CA PRO A 81 -0.07 23.72 -21.02
C PRO A 81 -1.45 23.20 -21.47
N ALA A 82 -1.68 23.19 -22.79
CA ALA A 82 -2.90 22.66 -23.36
C ALA A 82 -3.18 21.21 -22.88
N PRO A 83 -4.44 20.84 -22.64
CA PRO A 83 -4.80 19.49 -22.24
C PRO A 83 -4.46 18.46 -23.31
N CYS A 84 -4.03 17.28 -22.89
CA CYS A 84 -3.84 16.12 -23.76
C CYS A 84 -5.19 15.43 -23.97
N THR A 85 -5.58 15.20 -25.21
CA THR A 85 -6.79 14.42 -25.54
C THR A 85 -6.42 12.94 -25.67
N ILE A 86 -7.26 12.07 -25.13
CA ILE A 86 -7.17 10.62 -25.27
C ILE A 86 -8.21 10.16 -26.28
N GLU A 87 -7.89 9.15 -27.08
CA GLU A 87 -8.76 8.58 -28.09
C GLU A 87 -10.07 8.05 -27.51
N ASP A 88 -11.15 8.13 -28.27
CA ASP A 88 -12.51 7.81 -27.81
C ASP A 88 -12.66 6.35 -27.30
N HIS A 89 -11.98 5.42 -27.97
CA HIS A 89 -12.01 3.99 -27.65
C HIS A 89 -11.03 3.58 -26.53
N ALA A 90 -10.20 4.50 -26.06
CA ALA A 90 -9.19 4.22 -25.06
C ALA A 90 -9.79 3.79 -23.70
N VAL A 91 -9.14 2.87 -23.01
CA VAL A 91 -9.55 2.40 -21.71
C VAL A 91 -8.76 3.09 -20.62
N VAL A 92 -9.43 3.87 -19.78
CA VAL A 92 -8.81 4.55 -18.63
C VAL A 92 -9.27 3.87 -17.34
N PHE A 93 -8.47 2.92 -16.83
CA PHE A 93 -8.78 2.22 -15.59
C PHE A 93 -8.75 3.16 -14.38
N SER A 94 -9.66 2.93 -13.43
CA SER A 94 -9.90 3.82 -12.30
C SER A 94 -10.19 3.06 -11.00
N HIS A 95 -10.35 3.78 -9.88
CA HIS A 95 -10.76 3.22 -8.60
C HIS A 95 -9.91 1.98 -8.20
N ARG A 96 -10.58 0.91 -7.73
CA ARG A 96 -9.93 -0.33 -7.32
C ARG A 96 -9.14 -0.99 -8.46
N THR A 97 -9.68 -0.99 -9.68
CA THR A 97 -8.98 -1.60 -10.82
C THR A 97 -7.65 -0.92 -11.10
N ALA A 98 -7.60 0.41 -11.05
CA ALA A 98 -6.35 1.15 -11.18
C ALA A 98 -5.35 0.81 -10.06
N LEU A 99 -5.81 0.62 -8.83
CA LEU A 99 -4.93 0.23 -7.72
C LEU A 99 -4.41 -1.20 -7.88
N GLN A 100 -5.23 -2.12 -8.38
CA GLN A 100 -4.81 -3.50 -8.66
C GLN A 100 -3.76 -3.55 -9.77
N ILE A 101 -3.96 -2.81 -10.86
CA ILE A 101 -2.98 -2.67 -11.94
C ILE A 101 -1.69 -2.06 -11.38
N ALA A 102 -1.78 -0.94 -10.66
CA ALA A 102 -0.63 -0.27 -10.05
C ALA A 102 0.17 -1.18 -9.10
N SER A 103 -0.52 -2.11 -8.41
CA SER A 103 0.13 -3.07 -7.50
C SER A 103 0.88 -4.19 -8.22
N ALA A 104 0.53 -4.48 -9.47
CA ALA A 104 1.09 -5.60 -10.23
C ALA A 104 2.20 -5.17 -11.19
N ILE A 105 2.21 -3.90 -11.62
CA ILE A 105 3.17 -3.37 -12.60
C ILE A 105 4.24 -2.50 -11.93
N ALA A 106 5.39 -2.38 -12.59
CA ALA A 106 6.44 -1.45 -12.17
C ALA A 106 6.06 -0.01 -12.58
N LEU A 107 5.42 0.73 -11.68
CA LEU A 107 4.93 2.10 -11.94
C LEU A 107 6.02 3.07 -12.46
N GLY A 108 7.28 2.84 -12.11
CA GLY A 108 8.41 3.62 -12.60
C GLY A 108 8.64 3.52 -14.12
N GLN A 109 8.12 2.46 -14.76
CA GLN A 109 8.20 2.25 -16.20
C GLN A 109 7.00 2.87 -16.96
N CYS A 110 5.93 3.23 -16.25
CA CYS A 110 4.76 3.84 -16.87
C CYS A 110 5.00 5.32 -17.19
N ARG A 111 4.64 5.73 -18.41
CA ARG A 111 4.71 7.13 -18.81
C ARG A 111 3.59 7.93 -18.14
N ARG A 112 3.94 8.87 -17.29
CA ARG A 112 3.00 9.80 -16.69
C ARG A 112 2.67 10.94 -17.65
N ILE A 113 1.38 11.21 -17.89
CA ILE A 113 0.93 12.36 -18.69
C ILE A 113 1.06 13.60 -17.81
N ARG A 114 1.95 14.52 -18.18
CA ARG A 114 2.29 15.70 -17.36
C ARG A 114 1.34 16.88 -17.52
N THR A 115 0.55 16.89 -18.59
CA THR A 115 -0.49 17.90 -18.87
C THR A 115 -1.83 17.46 -18.28
N PRO A 116 -2.82 18.36 -18.16
CA PRO A 116 -4.20 17.96 -17.93
C PRO A 116 -4.68 17.01 -19.02
N VAL A 117 -5.62 16.13 -18.72
CA VAL A 117 -6.13 15.12 -19.67
C VAL A 117 -7.63 15.30 -19.85
N GLU A 118 -8.05 15.51 -21.08
CA GLU A 118 -9.46 15.61 -21.43
C GLU A 118 -10.03 14.23 -21.79
N LEU A 119 -11.14 13.88 -21.13
CA LEU A 119 -11.82 12.60 -21.28
C LEU A 119 -13.25 12.73 -21.82
N ALA A 120 -13.62 13.89 -22.35
CA ALA A 120 -15.01 14.19 -22.75
C ALA A 120 -15.59 13.16 -23.74
N ASN A 121 -14.78 12.65 -24.65
CA ASN A 121 -15.19 11.73 -25.71
C ASN A 121 -14.89 10.26 -25.37
N VAL A 122 -14.22 9.96 -24.25
CA VAL A 122 -13.81 8.59 -23.92
C VAL A 122 -15.03 7.71 -23.65
N ALA A 123 -15.23 6.70 -24.49
CA ALA A 123 -16.37 5.80 -24.47
C ALA A 123 -15.95 4.38 -24.90
N PRO A 124 -15.07 3.69 -24.14
CA PRO A 124 -14.61 2.38 -24.56
C PRO A 124 -15.75 1.37 -24.63
N GLU A 125 -15.74 0.56 -25.66
CA GLU A 125 -16.64 -0.58 -25.76
C GLU A 125 -16.31 -1.61 -24.66
N ARG A 126 -17.34 -2.34 -24.18
CA ARG A 126 -17.15 -3.39 -23.14
C ARG A 126 -16.14 -4.45 -23.56
N LYS A 127 -16.18 -4.89 -24.84
CA LYS A 127 -15.21 -5.84 -25.42
C LYS A 127 -13.79 -5.26 -25.43
N GLY A 128 -13.64 -3.95 -25.68
CA GLY A 128 -12.36 -3.24 -25.60
C GLY A 128 -11.78 -3.25 -24.18
N VAL A 129 -12.63 -3.04 -23.16
CA VAL A 129 -12.21 -3.13 -21.75
C VAL A 129 -11.77 -4.53 -21.39
N GLU A 130 -12.52 -5.58 -21.80
CA GLU A 130 -12.16 -6.99 -21.54
C GLU A 130 -10.83 -7.33 -22.20
N ARG A 131 -10.64 -6.95 -23.48
CA ARG A 131 -9.36 -7.13 -24.20
C ARG A 131 -8.20 -6.43 -23.48
N ALA A 132 -8.37 -5.19 -23.09
CA ALA A 132 -7.32 -4.45 -22.37
C ALA A 132 -6.93 -5.12 -21.04
N VAL A 133 -7.89 -5.70 -20.33
CA VAL A 133 -7.61 -6.48 -19.10
C VAL A 133 -6.83 -7.76 -19.43
N GLU A 134 -7.18 -8.46 -20.50
CA GLU A 134 -6.50 -9.69 -20.95
C GLU A 134 -5.05 -9.38 -21.37
N GLU A 135 -4.85 -8.37 -22.23
CA GLU A 135 -3.52 -7.92 -22.65
C GLU A 135 -2.62 -7.54 -21.47
N LEU A 136 -3.19 -6.86 -20.47
CA LEU A 136 -2.45 -6.51 -19.25
C LEU A 136 -2.12 -7.76 -18.40
N ARG A 137 -2.98 -8.77 -18.37
CA ARG A 137 -2.71 -10.04 -17.67
C ARG A 137 -1.62 -10.84 -18.37
N ASP A 138 -1.64 -10.90 -19.70
CA ASP A 138 -0.63 -11.59 -20.48
C ASP A 138 0.75 -10.95 -20.29
N ALA A 139 0.79 -9.61 -20.25
CA ALA A 139 2.01 -8.87 -19.97
C ALA A 139 2.44 -8.91 -18.49
N THR A 140 1.53 -9.24 -17.58
CA THR A 140 1.76 -9.19 -16.12
C THR A 140 1.11 -10.39 -15.43
N PRO A 141 1.79 -11.55 -15.36
CA PRO A 141 1.22 -12.82 -14.87
C PRO A 141 0.58 -12.77 -13.47
N ASN A 142 1.02 -11.83 -12.61
CA ASN A 142 0.50 -11.66 -11.25
C ASN A 142 -0.64 -10.64 -11.17
N LEU A 143 -1.10 -10.09 -12.29
CA LEU A 143 -2.19 -9.14 -12.30
C LEU A 143 -3.52 -9.84 -12.06
N PHE A 144 -4.16 -9.47 -10.97
CA PHE A 144 -5.53 -9.88 -10.68
C PHE A 144 -6.46 -8.67 -10.67
N VAL A 145 -7.37 -8.60 -11.63
CA VAL A 145 -8.43 -7.59 -11.70
C VAL A 145 -9.74 -8.21 -11.23
N THR A 146 -10.27 -7.69 -10.11
CA THR A 146 -11.58 -8.11 -9.58
C THR A 146 -12.71 -7.57 -10.46
N ARG A 147 -13.79 -8.33 -10.57
CA ARG A 147 -15.04 -7.84 -11.20
C ARG A 147 -15.84 -7.03 -10.19
N PRO A 148 -16.54 -6.00 -10.64
CA PRO A 148 -16.47 -5.38 -11.97
C PRO A 148 -15.16 -4.61 -12.20
N ALA A 149 -14.69 -4.55 -13.47
CA ALA A 149 -13.60 -3.68 -13.86
C ALA A 149 -14.07 -2.21 -13.83
N HIS A 150 -13.34 -1.34 -13.13
CA HIS A 150 -13.64 0.09 -13.00
C HIS A 150 -12.86 0.90 -14.04
N TYR A 151 -13.53 1.72 -14.81
CA TYR A 151 -12.93 2.60 -15.82
C TYR A 151 -13.69 3.91 -15.96
N LEU A 152 -13.09 4.91 -16.59
CA LEU A 152 -13.67 6.23 -16.80
C LEU A 152 -14.38 6.31 -18.14
N VAL A 153 -15.45 7.10 -18.20
CA VAL A 153 -16.20 7.46 -19.41
C VAL A 153 -16.52 8.95 -19.41
N GLY A 154 -16.46 9.59 -20.59
CA GLY A 154 -16.68 11.01 -20.75
C GLY A 154 -18.15 11.43 -20.73
N SER A 155 -19.09 10.52 -20.97
CA SER A 155 -20.52 10.81 -20.98
C SER A 155 -21.31 9.97 -19.98
N ARG A 156 -22.35 10.56 -19.38
CA ARG A 156 -23.30 9.87 -18.53
C ARG A 156 -24.08 8.76 -19.23
N ALA A 157 -24.26 8.86 -20.54
CA ALA A 157 -24.94 7.85 -21.36
C ALA A 157 -24.24 6.49 -21.30
N PHE A 158 -22.92 6.46 -21.08
CA PHE A 158 -22.11 5.24 -21.00
C PHE A 158 -21.94 4.70 -19.58
N LYS A 159 -22.64 5.26 -18.57
CA LYS A 159 -22.50 4.87 -17.14
C LYS A 159 -23.25 3.59 -16.77
N GLN A 160 -23.61 2.75 -17.69
CA GLN A 160 -24.38 1.53 -17.43
C GLN A 160 -23.52 0.45 -16.77
N ARG A 161 -23.74 0.21 -15.48
CA ARG A 161 -23.04 -0.80 -14.69
C ARG A 161 -23.57 -2.21 -14.97
N THR A 162 -22.67 -3.19 -14.95
CA THR A 162 -22.97 -4.63 -15.01
C THR A 162 -22.14 -5.38 -13.96
N GLU A 163 -22.30 -6.69 -13.84
CA GLU A 163 -21.46 -7.52 -12.98
C GLU A 163 -19.97 -7.47 -13.37
N ARG A 164 -19.66 -7.26 -14.65
CA ARG A 164 -18.29 -7.23 -15.18
C ARG A 164 -17.70 -5.82 -15.33
N HIS A 165 -18.53 -4.80 -15.46
CA HIS A 165 -18.14 -3.44 -15.82
C HIS A 165 -18.73 -2.40 -14.87
N ALA A 166 -17.88 -1.52 -14.38
CA ALA A 166 -18.25 -0.36 -13.57
C ALA A 166 -17.70 0.92 -14.21
N PRO A 167 -18.36 1.45 -15.26
CA PRO A 167 -17.99 2.72 -15.84
C PRO A 167 -18.32 3.88 -14.89
N HIS A 168 -17.40 4.84 -14.78
CA HIS A 168 -17.53 6.04 -13.96
C HIS A 168 -17.45 7.28 -14.84
N HIS A 169 -18.52 8.06 -14.83
CA HIS A 169 -18.55 9.33 -15.57
C HIS A 169 -17.65 10.37 -14.92
N VAL A 170 -16.89 11.04 -15.76
CA VAL A 170 -16.04 12.17 -15.40
C VAL A 170 -16.46 13.36 -16.25
N ALA A 171 -16.92 14.44 -15.62
CA ALA A 171 -17.44 15.63 -16.27
C ALA A 171 -16.38 16.67 -16.65
N ALA A 172 -15.12 16.43 -16.31
CA ALA A 172 -14.08 17.44 -16.40
C ALA A 172 -12.75 16.88 -16.88
N THR A 173 -11.86 17.78 -17.22
CA THR A 173 -10.46 17.51 -17.48
C THR A 173 -9.78 16.92 -16.24
N MET A 174 -9.06 15.81 -16.40
CA MET A 174 -8.29 15.20 -15.32
C MET A 174 -7.04 16.03 -15.02
N PRO A 175 -6.66 16.15 -13.74
CA PRO A 175 -5.50 16.92 -13.35
C PRO A 175 -4.20 16.41 -13.99
N SER A 176 -3.25 17.33 -14.18
CA SER A 176 -1.90 17.00 -14.63
C SER A 176 -1.27 15.89 -13.76
N SER A 177 -0.57 14.98 -14.39
CA SER A 177 0.12 13.86 -13.74
C SER A 177 -0.79 12.86 -12.99
N SER A 178 -2.11 12.91 -13.24
CA SER A 178 -3.07 11.99 -12.62
C SER A 178 -3.37 10.75 -13.46
N ILE A 179 -2.96 10.72 -14.73
CA ILE A 179 -3.13 9.60 -15.65
C ILE A 179 -1.77 9.04 -16.07
N LEU A 180 -1.65 7.72 -16.08
CA LEU A 180 -0.51 6.95 -16.53
C LEU A 180 -0.86 6.23 -17.81
N ARG A 181 -0.02 6.27 -18.83
CA ARG A 181 -0.13 5.42 -20.02
C ARG A 181 0.51 4.08 -19.72
N LEU A 182 -0.21 3.00 -19.96
CA LEU A 182 0.25 1.61 -19.77
C LEU A 182 0.85 1.08 -21.09
N SER A 183 0.03 0.58 -21.97
CA SER A 183 0.40 0.06 -23.29
C SER A 183 -0.71 0.37 -24.28
N GLY A 184 -0.38 0.59 -25.54
CA GLY A 184 -1.38 0.90 -26.56
C GLY A 184 -2.29 2.06 -26.16
N ASP A 185 -3.60 1.80 -26.20
CA ASP A 185 -4.66 2.74 -25.79
C ASP A 185 -5.20 2.47 -24.37
N SER A 186 -4.40 1.79 -23.56
CA SER A 186 -4.71 1.51 -22.15
C SER A 186 -4.02 2.51 -21.24
N TYR A 187 -4.78 3.09 -20.35
CA TYR A 187 -4.36 4.08 -19.36
C TYR A 187 -4.86 3.70 -17.97
N CYS A 188 -4.26 4.29 -16.95
CA CYS A 188 -4.61 4.04 -15.57
C CYS A 188 -4.57 5.34 -14.77
N CYS A 189 -5.52 5.53 -13.86
CA CYS A 189 -5.44 6.59 -12.87
C CYS A 189 -4.21 6.38 -11.98
N SER A 190 -3.50 7.46 -11.65
CA SER A 190 -2.40 7.41 -10.69
C SER A 190 -2.91 6.91 -9.32
N PRO A 191 -2.06 6.27 -8.50
CA PRO A 191 -2.50 5.77 -7.20
C PRO A 191 -3.16 6.82 -6.31
N ALA A 192 -2.70 8.08 -6.34
CA ALA A 192 -3.31 9.16 -5.57
C ALA A 192 -4.74 9.48 -6.06
N LEU A 193 -4.96 9.58 -7.39
CA LEU A 193 -6.29 9.78 -7.96
C LEU A 193 -7.19 8.57 -7.68
N ALA A 194 -6.69 7.36 -7.93
CA ALA A 194 -7.45 6.13 -7.72
C ALA A 194 -7.84 5.93 -6.23
N PHE A 195 -6.99 6.35 -5.29
CA PHE A 195 -7.32 6.41 -3.87
C PHE A 195 -8.48 7.35 -3.60
N VAL A 196 -8.44 8.59 -4.10
CA VAL A 196 -9.54 9.56 -3.95
C VAL A 196 -10.84 9.02 -4.52
N GLN A 197 -10.81 8.44 -5.71
CA GLN A 197 -11.97 7.82 -6.36
C GLN A 197 -12.52 6.63 -5.56
N SER A 198 -11.64 5.78 -5.03
CA SER A 198 -12.04 4.62 -4.20
C SER A 198 -12.69 5.09 -2.89
N VAL A 199 -12.08 6.03 -2.19
CA VAL A 199 -12.62 6.62 -0.95
C VAL A 199 -13.96 7.32 -1.21
N ALA A 200 -14.13 7.99 -2.36
CA ALA A 200 -15.41 8.61 -2.73
C ALA A 200 -16.56 7.59 -2.80
N SER A 201 -16.25 6.37 -3.26
CA SER A 201 -17.22 5.26 -3.42
C SER A 201 -17.45 4.45 -2.13
N MET A 202 -16.62 4.64 -1.11
CA MET A 202 -16.78 3.99 0.19
C MET A 202 -17.81 4.72 1.06
N GLY A 203 -18.27 4.08 2.15
CA GLY A 203 -19.25 4.61 3.08
C GLY A 203 -18.90 5.97 3.69
N ASP A 204 -19.63 6.38 4.72
CA ASP A 204 -19.38 7.67 5.38
C ASP A 204 -18.07 7.61 6.20
N VAL A 205 -17.25 8.65 6.08
CA VAL A 205 -16.02 8.84 6.88
C VAL A 205 -16.31 9.10 8.37
N GLY A 206 -17.56 9.37 8.73
CA GLY A 206 -18.03 9.46 10.11
C GLY A 206 -18.20 8.10 10.79
N CYS A 207 -18.56 7.07 10.02
CA CYS A 207 -18.66 5.69 10.46
C CYS A 207 -17.25 5.11 10.68
N ILE A 208 -17.03 4.44 11.81
CA ILE A 208 -15.69 3.94 12.17
C ILE A 208 -15.21 2.83 11.22
N GLU A 209 -16.08 1.92 10.83
CA GLU A 209 -15.77 0.82 9.93
C GLU A 209 -15.32 1.35 8.55
N SER A 210 -16.10 2.27 7.99
CA SER A 210 -15.76 2.92 6.72
C SER A 210 -14.46 3.71 6.82
N LYS A 211 -14.25 4.43 7.92
CA LYS A 211 -13.02 5.19 8.17
C LYS A 211 -11.80 4.27 8.24
N ILE A 212 -11.88 3.17 8.98
CA ILE A 212 -10.78 2.21 9.09
C ILE A 212 -10.48 1.57 7.74
N ALA A 213 -11.49 1.12 7.00
CA ALA A 213 -11.28 0.57 5.66
C ALA A 213 -10.61 1.56 4.69
N MET A 214 -10.96 2.87 4.77
CA MET A 214 -10.31 3.91 3.98
C MET A 214 -8.86 4.16 4.44
N LEU A 215 -8.60 4.13 5.75
CA LEU A 215 -7.26 4.29 6.32
C LEU A 215 -6.38 3.11 5.96
N GLU A 216 -6.84 1.87 6.15
CA GLU A 216 -6.09 0.67 5.77
C GLU A 216 -5.71 0.69 4.28
N LEU A 217 -6.65 1.09 3.39
CA LEU A 217 -6.33 1.28 1.96
C LEU A 217 -5.21 2.32 1.76
N GLY A 218 -5.31 3.48 2.41
CA GLY A 218 -4.29 4.52 2.30
C GLY A 218 -2.93 4.09 2.85
N TRP A 219 -2.92 3.35 3.95
CA TRP A 219 -1.70 2.82 4.56
C TRP A 219 -1.05 1.73 3.70
N GLU A 220 -1.83 0.84 3.09
CA GLU A 220 -1.33 -0.15 2.15
C GLU A 220 -0.69 0.50 0.92
N LEU A 221 -1.30 1.57 0.37
CA LEU A 221 -0.75 2.30 -0.78
C LEU A 221 0.56 3.03 -0.44
N CYS A 222 0.68 3.55 0.78
CA CYS A 222 1.86 4.24 1.30
C CYS A 222 2.83 3.29 2.03
N GLY A 223 2.49 2.01 2.17
CA GLY A 223 3.25 0.97 2.84
C GLY A 223 4.09 0.13 1.88
N THR A 224 4.85 -0.78 2.46
CA THR A 224 5.73 -1.72 1.75
C THR A 224 5.17 -3.14 1.71
N TYR A 225 3.86 -3.29 1.79
CA TYR A 225 3.16 -4.56 1.66
C TYR A 225 1.96 -4.44 0.71
N ARG A 226 1.46 -5.58 0.21
CA ARG A 226 0.25 -5.67 -0.61
C ARG A 226 -0.57 -6.88 -0.19
N THR A 227 -1.87 -6.66 0.06
CA THR A 227 -2.80 -7.73 0.42
C THR A 227 -3.52 -8.25 -0.81
N LYS A 228 -3.26 -9.51 -1.18
CA LYS A 228 -3.99 -10.21 -2.25
C LYS A 228 -5.29 -10.79 -1.66
N LYS A 229 -6.40 -10.08 -1.82
CA LYS A 229 -7.70 -10.48 -1.24
C LYS A 229 -8.19 -11.87 -1.67
N THR A 230 -7.85 -12.31 -2.87
CA THR A 230 -8.28 -13.60 -3.43
C THR A 230 -7.47 -14.80 -2.95
N ALA A 231 -6.25 -14.59 -2.47
CA ALA A 231 -5.38 -15.68 -2.04
C ALA A 231 -5.09 -15.63 -0.53
N HIS A 232 -5.69 -14.70 0.22
CA HIS A 232 -5.35 -14.41 1.62
C HIS A 232 -3.84 -14.28 1.88
N GLN A 233 -3.09 -13.88 0.84
CA GLN A 233 -1.65 -13.74 0.88
C GLN A 233 -1.26 -12.26 0.97
N THR A 234 -0.27 -11.98 1.81
CA THR A 234 0.39 -10.67 1.86
C THR A 234 1.73 -10.78 1.15
N VAL A 235 2.00 -9.85 0.24
CA VAL A 235 3.33 -9.65 -0.36
C VAL A 235 4.02 -8.59 0.48
N TYR A 236 5.16 -8.93 1.03
CA TYR A 236 6.02 -8.03 1.80
C TYR A 236 7.10 -7.41 0.92
N ASP A 237 7.77 -6.39 1.42
CA ASP A 237 8.84 -5.65 0.73
C ASP A 237 8.44 -5.14 -0.66
N ALA A 238 7.15 -4.88 -0.85
CA ALA A 238 6.62 -4.29 -2.06
C ALA A 238 6.95 -2.79 -2.12
N PRO A 239 7.25 -2.23 -3.30
CA PRO A 239 7.49 -0.80 -3.42
C PRO A 239 6.22 0.00 -3.10
N GLN A 240 6.36 1.16 -2.45
CA GLN A 240 5.25 2.07 -2.21
C GLN A 240 4.60 2.48 -3.55
N LEU A 241 3.27 2.48 -3.62
CA LEU A 241 2.55 2.97 -4.80
C LEU A 241 2.43 4.49 -4.81
N THR A 242 2.37 5.08 -3.64
CA THR A 242 2.32 6.54 -3.42
C THR A 242 2.88 6.87 -2.04
N THR A 243 2.94 8.15 -1.70
CA THR A 243 3.30 8.61 -0.36
C THR A 243 2.21 9.52 0.19
N VAL A 244 2.15 9.66 1.52
CA VAL A 244 1.25 10.61 2.19
C VAL A 244 1.48 12.03 1.65
N ARG A 245 2.73 12.40 1.37
CA ARG A 245 3.09 13.69 0.75
C ARG A 245 2.42 13.84 -0.63
N THR A 246 2.51 12.84 -1.48
CA THR A 246 1.91 12.85 -2.83
C THR A 246 0.38 12.97 -2.75
N ILE A 247 -0.26 12.21 -1.85
CA ILE A 247 -1.72 12.29 -1.62
C ILE A 247 -2.10 13.70 -1.12
N LYS A 248 -1.35 14.24 -0.16
CA LYS A 248 -1.59 15.58 0.39
C LYS A 248 -1.47 16.69 -0.67
N ASP A 249 -0.45 16.60 -1.51
CA ASP A 249 -0.23 17.55 -2.61
C ASP A 249 -1.35 17.43 -3.66
N PHE A 250 -1.79 16.21 -3.98
CA PHE A 250 -2.91 15.97 -4.88
C PHE A 250 -4.22 16.59 -4.33
N VAL A 251 -4.53 16.34 -3.05
CA VAL A 251 -5.71 16.89 -2.35
C VAL A 251 -5.68 18.42 -2.33
N ARG A 252 -4.51 19.02 -2.09
CA ARG A 252 -4.35 20.46 -2.06
C ARG A 252 -4.63 21.12 -3.42
N LYS A 253 -4.14 20.49 -4.50
CA LYS A 253 -4.27 21.01 -5.87
C LYS A 253 -5.65 20.82 -6.48
N ASN A 254 -6.44 19.87 -5.98
CA ASN A 254 -7.69 19.43 -6.61
C ASN A 254 -8.91 19.55 -5.69
N GLY A 255 -9.02 20.65 -4.94
CA GLY A 255 -10.01 20.84 -3.88
C GLY A 255 -11.48 20.63 -4.26
N GLY A 256 -11.86 20.87 -5.51
CA GLY A 256 -13.23 20.70 -6.02
C GLY A 256 -13.58 19.27 -6.48
N MET A 257 -12.62 18.35 -6.53
CA MET A 257 -12.87 16.99 -7.01
C MET A 257 -13.70 16.18 -6.01
N HIS A 258 -14.64 15.37 -6.53
CA HIS A 258 -15.45 14.46 -5.71
C HIS A 258 -14.56 13.48 -4.91
N GLY A 259 -14.86 13.31 -3.62
CA GLY A 259 -14.09 12.48 -2.69
C GLY A 259 -12.96 13.22 -1.96
N ILE A 260 -12.47 14.35 -2.45
CA ILE A 260 -11.36 15.11 -1.84
C ILE A 260 -11.65 15.47 -0.36
N ASN A 261 -12.85 15.87 -0.04
CA ASN A 261 -13.20 16.23 1.34
C ASN A 261 -13.17 15.03 2.30
N LYS A 262 -13.52 13.82 1.82
CA LYS A 262 -13.35 12.60 2.61
C LYS A 262 -11.86 12.32 2.85
N VAL A 263 -11.04 12.35 1.81
CA VAL A 263 -9.58 12.13 1.93
C VAL A 263 -8.93 13.17 2.83
N ARG A 264 -9.34 14.47 2.74
CA ARG A 264 -8.83 15.53 3.62
C ARG A 264 -9.02 15.22 5.11
N ARG A 265 -10.14 14.57 5.48
CA ARG A 265 -10.41 14.13 6.86
C ARG A 265 -9.56 12.93 7.29
N LEU A 266 -9.01 12.15 6.34
CA LEU A 266 -8.15 10.99 6.59
C LEU A 266 -6.66 11.39 6.68
N LEU A 267 -6.24 12.47 5.98
CA LEU A 267 -4.84 12.88 5.91
C LEU A 267 -4.11 12.96 7.26
N PRO A 268 -4.74 13.45 8.36
CA PRO A 268 -4.09 13.48 9.67
C PRO A 268 -3.77 12.11 10.26
N TYR A 269 -4.27 11.04 9.66
CA TYR A 269 -4.13 9.66 10.15
C TYR A 269 -3.45 8.73 9.14
N LEU A 270 -2.92 9.26 8.04
CA LEU A 270 -2.12 8.48 7.09
C LEU A 270 -0.65 8.56 7.45
N VAL A 271 0.02 7.41 7.38
CA VAL A 271 1.46 7.28 7.65
C VAL A 271 2.10 6.46 6.54
N ASP A 272 3.35 6.81 6.19
CA ASP A 272 4.15 6.06 5.22
C ASP A 272 4.87 4.87 5.89
N ASN A 273 5.30 3.90 5.09
CA ASN A 273 6.23 2.83 5.44
C ASN A 273 5.67 1.73 6.36
N SER A 274 4.36 1.53 6.49
CA SER A 274 3.89 0.31 7.15
C SER A 274 4.34 -0.92 6.36
N ALA A 275 4.87 -1.94 7.04
CA ALA A 275 5.44 -3.11 6.40
C ALA A 275 4.52 -4.34 6.44
N SER A 276 3.45 -4.31 7.24
CA SER A 276 2.48 -5.39 7.30
C SER A 276 1.06 -4.93 7.67
N PRO A 277 0.01 -5.73 7.35
CA PRO A 277 -1.35 -5.44 7.78
C PRO A 277 -1.49 -5.39 9.30
N ARG A 278 -0.78 -6.25 10.03
CA ARG A 278 -0.85 -6.30 11.50
C ARG A 278 -0.18 -5.10 12.15
N GLU A 279 0.98 -4.65 11.65
CA GLU A 279 1.59 -3.37 12.07
C GLU A 279 0.64 -2.19 11.83
N THR A 280 -0.04 -2.16 10.66
CA THR A 280 -1.05 -1.14 10.36
C THR A 280 -2.13 -1.11 11.43
N LYS A 281 -2.70 -2.27 11.80
CA LYS A 281 -3.76 -2.35 12.83
C LYS A 281 -3.26 -1.90 14.19
N LEU A 282 -2.10 -2.37 14.60
CA LEU A 282 -1.47 -1.98 15.86
C LEU A 282 -1.21 -0.47 15.90
N ALA A 283 -0.58 0.07 14.86
CA ALA A 283 -0.28 1.50 14.79
C ALA A 283 -1.55 2.35 14.79
N LEU A 284 -2.61 1.97 14.05
CA LEU A 284 -3.90 2.65 14.08
C LEU A 284 -4.54 2.60 15.46
N LEU A 285 -4.50 1.46 16.15
CA LEU A 285 -5.01 1.31 17.52
C LEU A 285 -4.29 2.23 18.50
N LEU A 286 -2.95 2.32 18.41
CA LEU A 286 -2.13 3.15 19.29
C LEU A 286 -2.29 4.65 19.00
N MET A 287 -2.33 5.06 17.72
CA MET A 287 -2.27 6.48 17.36
C MET A 287 -3.61 7.19 17.27
N LEU A 288 -4.71 6.48 16.91
CA LEU A 288 -5.99 7.11 16.73
C LEU A 288 -6.48 7.76 18.04
N PRO A 289 -7.08 8.97 17.99
CA PRO A 289 -7.60 9.62 19.18
C PRO A 289 -8.64 8.79 19.93
N CYS A 290 -8.73 8.98 21.24
CA CYS A 290 -9.69 8.30 22.10
C CYS A 290 -11.15 8.48 21.65
N ARG A 291 -11.49 9.60 20.98
CA ARG A 291 -12.83 9.80 20.38
C ARG A 291 -13.17 8.78 19.28
N PHE A 292 -12.18 8.09 18.73
CA PHE A 292 -12.36 6.99 17.77
C PHE A 292 -12.09 5.61 18.40
N GLY A 293 -11.86 5.57 19.72
CA GLY A 293 -11.56 4.34 20.45
C GLY A 293 -10.08 3.95 20.52
N GLY A 294 -9.18 4.73 19.90
CA GLY A 294 -7.74 4.50 19.98
C GLY A 294 -7.12 4.98 21.29
N TYR A 295 -5.83 4.67 21.51
CA TYR A 295 -5.11 5.08 22.70
C TYR A 295 -4.62 6.53 22.69
N GLY A 296 -4.61 7.19 21.52
CA GLY A 296 -4.34 8.62 21.39
C GLY A 296 -2.87 9.02 21.58
N PHE A 297 -1.92 8.14 21.28
CA PHE A 297 -0.49 8.40 21.46
C PHE A 297 0.11 9.33 20.39
N GLY A 298 -0.69 9.79 19.44
CA GLY A 298 -0.24 10.64 18.36
C GLY A 298 0.50 9.87 17.27
N MET A 299 0.97 10.61 16.26
CA MET A 299 1.51 10.05 15.03
C MET A 299 2.88 9.42 15.26
N PRO A 300 3.08 8.12 15.00
CA PRO A 300 4.39 7.50 14.98
C PRO A 300 5.11 7.71 13.64
N VAL A 301 6.36 7.31 13.58
CA VAL A 301 7.11 7.06 12.35
C VAL A 301 7.28 5.55 12.22
N LEU A 302 6.91 4.98 11.09
CA LEU A 302 6.95 3.53 10.88
C LEU A 302 8.22 3.09 10.18
N ASN A 303 8.69 1.91 10.56
CA ASN A 303 9.85 1.25 9.96
C ASN A 303 11.06 2.18 9.84
N ARG A 304 11.29 2.95 10.92
CA ARG A 304 12.32 3.97 10.96
C ARG A 304 13.70 3.38 11.19
N GLU A 305 14.65 3.83 10.40
CA GLU A 305 16.06 3.57 10.66
C GLU A 305 16.57 4.42 11.85
N ILE A 306 17.18 3.76 12.82
CA ILE A 306 17.79 4.32 14.02
C ILE A 306 19.30 4.12 13.90
N SER A 307 20.07 5.18 13.67
CA SER A 307 21.52 5.10 13.56
C SER A 307 22.15 4.73 14.89
N ALA A 308 23.04 3.75 14.88
CA ALA A 308 23.73 3.27 16.09
C ALA A 308 24.86 4.22 16.51
N THR A 309 24.96 4.53 17.80
CA THR A 309 26.13 5.21 18.39
C THR A 309 27.35 4.29 18.33
N GLN A 310 28.55 4.83 18.55
CA GLN A 310 29.78 4.03 18.52
C GLN A 310 29.73 2.83 19.49
N GLY A 311 29.27 3.04 20.73
CA GLY A 311 29.10 1.95 21.70
C GLY A 311 28.08 0.90 21.26
N ALA A 312 26.94 1.34 20.70
CA ALA A 312 25.91 0.43 20.20
C ALA A 312 26.39 -0.38 18.98
N ARG A 313 27.21 0.23 18.09
CA ARG A 313 27.86 -0.50 16.97
C ARG A 313 28.82 -1.57 17.45
N ALA A 314 29.62 -1.25 18.46
CA ALA A 314 30.56 -2.23 19.04
C ALA A 314 29.81 -3.44 19.62
N LEU A 315 28.66 -3.20 20.30
CA LEU A 315 27.86 -4.23 20.92
C LEU A 315 27.08 -5.09 19.91
N ALA A 316 26.38 -4.44 19.00
CA ALA A 316 25.49 -5.13 18.05
C ALA A 316 26.13 -5.51 16.73
N ARG A 317 27.33 -5.00 16.42
CA ARG A 317 28.02 -5.16 15.13
C ARG A 317 27.17 -4.70 13.92
N LYS A 318 26.26 -3.76 14.15
CA LYS A 318 25.37 -3.16 13.14
C LYS A 318 25.46 -1.63 13.19
N GLY A 319 25.40 -0.97 12.03
CA GLY A 319 25.46 0.48 11.91
C GLY A 319 24.15 1.19 12.21
N SER A 320 23.04 0.46 12.11
CA SER A 320 21.70 0.98 12.36
C SER A 320 20.74 -0.16 12.72
N PHE A 321 19.58 0.22 13.28
CA PHE A 321 18.46 -0.65 13.62
C PHE A 321 17.21 -0.12 12.92
N ARG A 322 16.25 -1.00 12.61
CA ARG A 322 14.95 -0.61 12.09
C ARG A 322 13.91 -0.84 13.18
N GLY A 323 13.22 0.22 13.61
CA GLY A 323 12.13 0.15 14.56
C GLY A 323 10.78 0.16 13.84
N ASP A 324 9.80 -0.65 14.26
CA ASP A 324 8.52 -0.82 13.56
C ASP A 324 7.60 0.39 13.75
N ILE A 325 7.30 0.75 15.00
CA ILE A 325 6.39 1.86 15.34
C ILE A 325 7.10 2.78 16.32
N VAL A 326 7.65 3.87 15.82
CA VAL A 326 8.65 4.68 16.54
C VAL A 326 8.12 6.05 16.89
N TRP A 327 8.30 6.46 18.14
CA TRP A 327 8.17 7.86 18.60
C TRP A 327 9.56 8.44 18.90
N PRO A 328 10.24 9.06 17.94
CA PRO A 328 11.66 9.42 18.06
C PRO A 328 11.98 10.38 19.19
N ARG A 329 11.07 11.33 19.46
CA ARG A 329 11.26 12.32 20.54
C ARG A 329 11.26 11.69 21.93
N ALA A 330 10.50 10.62 22.11
CA ALA A 330 10.43 9.85 23.34
C ALA A 330 11.45 8.71 23.38
N LYS A 331 12.20 8.49 22.29
CA LYS A 331 13.04 7.30 22.10
C LYS A 331 12.28 6.01 22.45
N LEU A 332 11.06 5.90 21.95
CA LEU A 332 10.22 4.72 22.12
C LEU A 332 10.09 3.99 20.79
N ASP A 333 10.33 2.70 20.83
CA ASP A 333 10.13 1.76 19.73
C ASP A 333 9.13 0.69 20.18
N VAL A 334 8.08 0.48 19.42
CA VAL A 334 7.11 -0.59 19.63
C VAL A 334 7.25 -1.57 18.48
N GLU A 335 7.74 -2.76 18.79
CA GLU A 335 8.03 -3.84 17.85
C GLU A 335 6.84 -4.80 17.77
N TYR A 336 6.46 -5.18 16.56
CA TYR A 336 5.43 -6.18 16.35
C TYR A 336 6.05 -7.53 16.01
N GLN A 337 5.88 -8.52 16.91
CA GLN A 337 6.41 -9.87 16.71
C GLN A 337 5.36 -10.81 16.13
N SER A 338 5.57 -11.25 14.88
CA SER A 338 4.79 -12.34 14.28
C SER A 338 5.27 -13.71 14.80
N ARG A 339 4.36 -14.71 14.85
CA ARG A 339 4.69 -16.08 15.30
C ARG A 339 5.72 -16.81 14.43
N GLU A 340 6.06 -16.30 13.26
CA GLU A 340 6.90 -16.99 12.26
C GLU A 340 8.40 -16.76 12.42
N GLN A 341 8.84 -16.04 13.46
CA GLN A 341 10.27 -15.91 13.74
C GLN A 341 10.80 -17.23 14.31
N HIS A 342 11.35 -18.06 13.44
CA HIS A 342 12.07 -19.27 13.81
C HIS A 342 13.29 -18.90 14.67
N SER A 343 13.18 -19.16 15.96
CA SER A 343 14.19 -18.84 16.98
C SER A 343 15.31 -19.86 16.98
N GLY A 344 16.24 -19.74 16.04
CA GLY A 344 17.56 -20.36 16.20
C GLY A 344 18.36 -19.61 17.30
N GLU A 345 19.34 -20.26 17.91
CA GLU A 345 20.22 -19.65 18.91
C GLU A 345 20.89 -18.36 18.42
N GLN A 346 21.28 -18.34 17.14
CA GLN A 346 21.89 -17.18 16.51
C GLN A 346 20.93 -15.96 16.45
N SER A 347 19.66 -16.19 16.14
CA SER A 347 18.62 -15.13 16.13
C SER A 347 18.46 -14.53 17.53
N ARG A 348 18.38 -15.36 18.57
CA ARG A 348 18.27 -14.90 19.96
C ARG A 348 19.45 -14.04 20.38
N ILE A 349 20.68 -14.42 19.98
CA ILE A 349 21.90 -13.64 20.25
C ILE A 349 21.82 -12.28 19.55
N GLU A 350 21.37 -12.22 18.28
CA GLU A 350 21.23 -10.97 17.54
C GLU A 350 20.15 -10.07 18.15
N ASP A 351 19.01 -10.62 18.54
CA ASP A 351 17.92 -9.89 19.18
C ASP A 351 18.35 -9.32 20.52
N SER A 352 19.05 -10.13 21.35
CA SER A 352 19.62 -9.66 22.62
C SER A 352 20.62 -8.53 22.42
N ARG A 353 21.52 -8.64 21.42
CA ARG A 353 22.50 -7.58 21.09
C ARG A 353 21.79 -6.32 20.63
N ARG A 354 20.73 -6.44 19.81
CA ARG A 354 19.91 -5.33 19.34
C ARG A 354 19.24 -4.61 20.51
N THR A 355 18.55 -5.34 21.37
CA THR A 355 17.86 -4.78 22.54
C THR A 355 18.84 -4.08 23.47
N ASN A 356 20.00 -4.70 23.78
CA ASN A 356 21.02 -4.09 24.61
C ASN A 356 21.63 -2.82 23.98
N ALA A 357 21.84 -2.81 22.67
CA ALA A 357 22.34 -1.64 21.96
C ALA A 357 21.33 -0.47 21.96
N LEU A 358 20.05 -0.75 21.76
CA LEU A 358 18.98 0.24 21.84
C LEU A 358 18.85 0.80 23.26
N THR A 359 18.92 -0.07 24.28
CA THR A 359 18.91 0.32 25.71
C THR A 359 20.11 1.22 26.03
N LEU A 360 21.32 0.87 25.56
CA LEU A 360 22.52 1.72 25.70
C LEU A 360 22.35 3.11 25.11
N MET A 361 21.56 3.21 24.02
CA MET A 361 21.23 4.48 23.37
C MET A 361 20.09 5.24 24.07
N GLY A 362 19.53 4.67 25.14
CA GLY A 362 18.39 5.21 25.91
C GLY A 362 17.04 5.05 25.22
N TRP A 363 16.90 4.06 24.36
CA TRP A 363 15.63 3.69 23.76
C TRP A 363 14.85 2.74 24.66
N ASN A 364 13.55 2.97 24.79
CA ASN A 364 12.60 2.01 25.35
C ASN A 364 12.06 1.16 24.20
N VAL A 365 12.16 -0.15 24.31
CA VAL A 365 11.60 -1.11 23.35
C VAL A 365 10.44 -1.82 24.03
N VAL A 366 9.28 -1.83 23.37
CA VAL A 366 8.08 -2.55 23.80
C VAL A 366 7.71 -3.53 22.71
N GLU A 367 7.79 -4.81 23.00
CA GLU A 367 7.43 -5.88 22.08
C GLU A 367 5.95 -6.24 22.26
N ILE A 368 5.24 -6.45 21.15
CA ILE A 368 3.83 -6.83 21.12
C ILE A 368 3.65 -8.00 20.17
N THR A 369 3.17 -9.10 20.70
CA THR A 369 2.86 -10.33 19.97
C THR A 369 1.44 -10.29 19.40
N ASN A 370 1.14 -11.25 18.52
CA ASN A 370 -0.24 -11.46 18.03
C ASN A 370 -1.22 -11.72 19.19
N ALA A 371 -0.81 -12.52 20.17
CA ALA A 371 -1.67 -12.88 21.32
C ALA A 371 -2.02 -11.64 22.15
N GLU A 372 -1.05 -10.76 22.41
CA GLU A 372 -1.28 -9.52 23.15
C GLU A 372 -2.11 -8.51 22.35
N LEU A 373 -1.87 -8.38 21.05
CA LEU A 373 -2.69 -7.51 20.19
C LEU A 373 -4.16 -7.96 20.17
N ASP A 374 -4.39 -9.27 20.17
CA ASP A 374 -5.73 -9.85 20.14
C ASP A 374 -6.41 -9.80 21.52
N ASP A 375 -5.68 -9.69 22.62
CA ASP A 375 -6.19 -9.55 23.99
C ASP A 375 -6.36 -8.08 24.39
N LEU A 376 -7.60 -7.68 24.68
CA LEU A 376 -7.93 -6.30 25.07
C LEU A 376 -7.26 -5.91 26.40
N ALA A 377 -7.25 -6.82 27.40
CA ALA A 377 -6.71 -6.53 28.72
C ALA A 377 -5.19 -6.40 28.69
N ALA A 378 -4.51 -7.28 27.95
CA ALA A 378 -3.08 -7.21 27.71
C ALA A 378 -2.70 -5.89 27.01
N MET A 379 -3.43 -5.52 25.94
CA MET A 379 -3.21 -4.26 25.23
C MET A 379 -3.44 -3.03 26.11
N ASP A 380 -4.44 -3.05 27.01
CA ASP A 380 -4.67 -1.95 27.94
C ASP A 380 -3.50 -1.80 28.94
N GLN A 381 -2.91 -2.91 29.38
CA GLN A 381 -1.74 -2.88 30.26
C GLN A 381 -0.51 -2.36 29.53
N ILE A 382 -0.24 -2.86 28.31
CA ILE A 382 0.87 -2.40 27.47
C ILE A 382 0.71 -0.91 27.12
N ALA A 383 -0.51 -0.47 26.82
CA ALA A 383 -0.79 0.94 26.54
C ALA A 383 -0.49 1.86 27.73
N ARG A 384 -0.62 1.39 28.99
CA ARG A 384 -0.17 2.15 30.18
C ARG A 384 1.34 2.33 30.20
N THR A 385 2.10 1.28 29.87
CA THR A 385 3.56 1.34 29.75
C THR A 385 3.99 2.31 28.65
N ILE A 386 3.39 2.22 27.46
CA ILE A 386 3.64 3.14 26.33
C ILE A 386 3.33 4.58 26.75
N ARG A 387 2.19 4.82 27.42
CA ARG A 387 1.79 6.14 27.89
C ARG A 387 2.82 6.74 28.84
N SER A 388 3.31 5.95 29.78
CA SER A 388 4.37 6.36 30.71
C SER A 388 5.66 6.74 29.97
N ALA A 389 6.10 5.92 29.02
CA ALA A 389 7.28 6.19 28.22
C ALA A 389 7.14 7.47 27.35
N LEU A 390 5.95 7.71 26.79
CA LEU A 390 5.63 8.90 26.02
C LEU A 390 5.39 10.15 26.89
N LYS A 391 5.29 10.01 28.21
CA LYS A 391 4.83 11.06 29.14
C LYS A 391 3.52 11.68 28.66
N ALA A 392 2.66 10.87 28.03
CA ALA A 392 1.40 11.32 27.46
C ALA A 392 0.34 11.44 28.54
N HIS A 393 -0.38 12.56 28.55
CA HIS A 393 -1.49 12.75 29.49
C HIS A 393 -2.60 11.70 29.21
N THR A 394 -3.24 11.23 30.29
CA THR A 394 -4.49 10.49 30.18
C THR A 394 -5.48 11.40 29.46
N GLY A 395 -5.96 10.94 28.30
CA GLY A 395 -7.01 11.69 27.57
C GLY A 395 -8.20 11.99 28.49
N ASN A 396 -8.84 13.13 28.25
CA ASN A 396 -10.06 13.52 28.96
C ASN A 396 -11.01 12.32 29.03
N ASN A 397 -11.70 12.20 30.13
CA ASN A 397 -12.71 11.16 30.38
C ASN A 397 -13.78 11.25 29.28
N ILE A 398 -13.61 10.48 28.19
CA ILE A 398 -14.54 10.47 27.05
C ILE A 398 -15.64 9.51 27.42
N ASN A 399 -16.87 10.03 27.46
CA ASN A 399 -18.06 9.21 27.64
C ASN A 399 -18.05 8.10 26.56
N ASP A 400 -18.40 6.88 26.94
CA ASP A 400 -18.46 5.71 26.06
C ASP A 400 -17.11 5.24 25.48
N TYR A 401 -15.97 5.58 26.11
CA TYR A 401 -14.66 5.16 25.57
C TYR A 401 -14.53 3.63 25.39
N ALA A 402 -15.05 2.86 26.35
CA ALA A 402 -15.01 1.38 26.27
C ALA A 402 -15.78 0.87 25.03
N ARG A 403 -16.99 1.42 24.78
CA ARG A 403 -17.78 1.09 23.59
C ARG A 403 -17.05 1.48 22.30
N ARG A 404 -16.51 2.70 22.22
CA ARG A 404 -15.75 3.17 21.05
C ARG A 404 -14.49 2.33 20.79
N LYS A 405 -13.84 1.87 21.87
CA LYS A 405 -12.68 0.98 21.75
C LYS A 405 -13.07 -0.39 21.16
N ALA A 406 -14.19 -0.95 21.62
CA ALA A 406 -14.72 -2.20 21.07
C ALA A 406 -15.09 -2.03 19.58
N GLU A 407 -15.79 -0.95 19.22
CA GLU A 407 -16.13 -0.62 17.83
C GLU A 407 -14.86 -0.48 16.95
N LEU A 408 -13.82 0.21 17.44
CA LEU A 408 -12.57 0.35 16.71
C LEU A 408 -11.87 -1.01 16.54
N ARG A 409 -11.79 -1.83 17.59
CA ARG A 409 -11.18 -3.17 17.52
C ARG A 409 -11.93 -4.05 16.50
N GLN A 410 -13.25 -4.04 16.54
CA GLN A 410 -14.09 -4.74 15.56
C GLN A 410 -13.82 -4.25 14.14
N ALA A 411 -13.77 -2.93 13.92
CA ALA A 411 -13.47 -2.34 12.60
C ALA A 411 -12.07 -2.73 12.09
N LEU A 412 -11.09 -2.90 12.99
CA LEU A 412 -9.75 -3.40 12.69
C LEU A 412 -9.71 -4.94 12.54
N GLY A 413 -10.84 -5.65 12.75
CA GLY A 413 -10.88 -7.11 12.76
C GLY A 413 -10.05 -7.72 13.88
N LEU A 414 -10.01 -7.06 15.04
CA LEU A 414 -9.41 -7.54 16.28
C LEU A 414 -10.52 -8.02 17.24
N PRO A 415 -10.27 -9.04 18.08
CA PRO A 415 -11.20 -9.45 19.12
C PRO A 415 -11.51 -8.28 20.09
N THR A 416 -12.76 -8.27 20.61
CA THR A 416 -13.28 -7.20 21.50
C THR A 416 -13.46 -7.70 22.92
#